data_527edf089bc337b03cbe700ea423257f
#
_entry.id   527edf089bc337b03cbe700ea423257f
#
_cell.length_a   1.000
_cell.length_b   1.000
_cell.length_c   1.000
_cell.angle_alpha   90.00
_cell.angle_beta   90.00
_cell.angle_gamma   90.00
#
_symmetry.space_group_name_H-M   'P 1'
#
loop_
_entity.id
_entity.type
_entity.pdbx_description
1 polymer ?
#
loop_
_entity_poly.entity_id
_entity_poly.type
_entity_poly.pdbx_seq_one_letter_code
_entity_poly.pdbx_strand_id
1 'polypeptide(L)'
;MTFRNCVAVDLGASSGRVMLARYERECRSLTLREIHRFNNGLHSQNGYVTWDVDSLESAIRLGLNKVCEEGIRIDSIGIDTWGVDFVLLDQQGQRVGLPVAYRDSRTNGLMVQAQQQLGKRSIYQRSGIQFLPFNTLYQLHALTEQQPELIPHIAHALLMPDYFSYRLTGEMNWEYTNATTTQLVNINSDDWDESLLAWSGANKAWFGRPTHPGNVIGHWICPQGNEIPVVAVASHDTASAVIASPLSGSRAAYLSSGTWSLMGFESQTPFTNDTALAANITNEGGAEGRYRVLKNIMGLWLLQRVLQERQINDLPALIAATQALPACRFTINPNDDRFINPDEMCSEIQAACRETAQPIPESDAELARCIFDSLALLYADVLHELAQLRGEDFSQLHIVGGGCQNALLNQLCADACGIRVIAGPVEASTLGNIGIQLMTLDELNNVDDFRQVVSTTANLTTFTPNPDSEIAHYVAQIHSTRQTKELCA
;
A
#
# COMPACT_ATOMS: atom_id res chain seq x y z
N MET A 1 -7.81 4.52 -34.23
CA MET A 1 -6.55 3.80 -33.88
C MET A 1 -6.96 2.51 -33.25
N THR A 2 -6.27 1.40 -33.54
CA THR A 2 -6.58 0.07 -33.04
C THR A 2 -6.05 -0.19 -31.60
N PHE A 3 -5.22 0.72 -31.06
CA PHE A 3 -4.60 0.59 -29.75
C PHE A 3 -4.49 1.94 -29.01
N ARG A 4 -4.27 1.87 -27.67
CA ARG A 4 -3.90 2.97 -26.79
C ARG A 4 -2.57 2.69 -26.12
N ASN A 5 -1.77 3.74 -25.95
CA ASN A 5 -0.53 3.71 -25.19
C ASN A 5 -0.69 4.60 -23.96
N CYS A 6 -0.74 3.96 -22.79
CA CYS A 6 -0.80 4.64 -21.51
C CYS A 6 0.52 4.49 -20.78
N VAL A 7 0.95 5.50 -20.05
CA VAL A 7 2.15 5.42 -19.22
C VAL A 7 1.76 5.48 -17.75
N ALA A 8 2.18 4.49 -16.98
CA ALA A 8 2.06 4.50 -15.55
C ALA A 8 3.42 4.81 -14.91
N VAL A 9 3.40 5.75 -13.97
CA VAL A 9 4.50 6.01 -13.03
C VAL A 9 4.08 5.40 -11.70
N ASP A 10 4.77 4.33 -11.30
CA ASP A 10 4.46 3.54 -10.10
C ASP A 10 5.63 3.67 -9.13
N LEU A 11 5.41 4.40 -8.03
CA LEU A 11 6.40 4.70 -7.02
C LEU A 11 6.14 3.94 -5.73
N GLY A 12 6.89 2.88 -5.49
CA GLY A 12 6.92 2.22 -4.20
C GLY A 12 7.94 2.84 -3.24
N ALA A 13 7.88 2.47 -1.97
CA ALA A 13 8.80 2.97 -0.94
C ALA A 13 10.27 2.56 -1.13
N SER A 14 10.57 1.58 -1.98
CA SER A 14 11.94 1.08 -2.24
C SER A 14 12.40 1.22 -3.68
N SER A 15 11.50 1.40 -4.62
CA SER A 15 11.82 1.57 -6.04
C SER A 15 10.68 2.25 -6.77
N GLY A 16 11.00 2.94 -7.86
CA GLY A 16 10.04 3.50 -8.80
C GLY A 16 10.23 2.95 -10.21
N ARG A 17 9.20 3.01 -11.01
CA ARG A 17 9.24 2.58 -12.40
C ARG A 17 8.30 3.39 -13.29
N VAL A 18 8.72 3.57 -14.51
CA VAL A 18 7.89 4.10 -15.61
C VAL A 18 7.58 2.95 -16.54
N MET A 19 6.30 2.63 -16.67
CA MET A 19 5.79 1.50 -17.43
C MET A 19 4.96 2.00 -18.60
N LEU A 20 5.22 1.48 -19.78
CA LEU A 20 4.40 1.68 -20.95
C LEU A 20 3.42 0.51 -21.09
N ALA A 21 2.14 0.82 -21.15
CA ALA A 21 1.09 -0.13 -21.44
C ALA A 21 0.56 0.11 -22.85
N ARG A 22 0.41 -0.96 -23.62
CA ARG A 22 -0.29 -0.95 -24.89
C ARG A 22 -1.55 -1.81 -24.80
N TYR A 23 -2.69 -1.16 -24.92
CA TYR A 23 -4.01 -1.80 -24.97
C TYR A 23 -4.49 -1.92 -26.41
N GLU A 24 -4.81 -3.14 -26.83
CA GLU A 24 -5.37 -3.44 -28.15
C GLU A 24 -6.88 -3.69 -28.04
N ARG A 25 -7.67 -2.82 -28.71
CA ARG A 25 -9.13 -2.82 -28.63
C ARG A 25 -9.77 -4.09 -29.14
N GLU A 26 -9.30 -4.60 -30.30
CA GLU A 26 -9.93 -5.72 -31.00
C GLU A 26 -9.87 -7.03 -30.22
N CYS A 27 -8.72 -7.32 -29.61
CA CYS A 27 -8.52 -8.53 -28.80
C CYS A 27 -8.63 -8.28 -27.30
N ARG A 28 -8.85 -7.03 -26.88
CA ARG A 28 -8.94 -6.60 -25.47
C ARG A 28 -7.72 -7.08 -24.66
N SER A 29 -6.55 -7.01 -25.28
CA SER A 29 -5.30 -7.44 -24.63
C SER A 29 -4.47 -6.25 -24.19
N LEU A 30 -3.76 -6.44 -23.08
CA LEU A 30 -2.89 -5.46 -22.46
C LEU A 30 -1.48 -6.02 -22.34
N THR A 31 -0.51 -5.29 -22.89
CA THR A 31 0.92 -5.62 -22.74
C THR A 31 1.63 -4.52 -21.98
N LEU A 32 2.51 -4.91 -21.06
CA LEU A 32 3.32 -3.99 -20.28
C LEU A 32 4.77 -4.06 -20.71
N ARG A 33 5.45 -2.92 -20.74
CA ARG A 33 6.89 -2.81 -20.96
C ARG A 33 7.49 -1.83 -19.97
N GLU A 34 8.47 -2.28 -19.20
CA GLU A 34 9.26 -1.41 -18.35
C GLU A 34 10.17 -0.52 -19.21
N ILE A 35 10.05 0.80 -19.03
CA ILE A 35 10.85 1.80 -19.73
C ILE A 35 12.01 2.26 -18.88
N HIS A 36 11.74 2.45 -17.59
CA HIS A 36 12.75 2.95 -16.67
C HIS A 36 12.44 2.47 -15.25
N ARG A 37 13.45 1.90 -14.61
CA ARG A 37 13.42 1.55 -13.18
C ARG A 37 14.48 2.34 -12.45
N PHE A 38 14.16 2.79 -11.26
CA PHE A 38 15.07 3.56 -10.41
C PHE A 38 14.84 3.21 -8.94
N ASN A 39 15.88 3.43 -8.14
CA ASN A 39 15.79 3.21 -6.71
C ASN A 39 15.03 4.36 -6.04
N ASN A 40 14.30 4.03 -5.02
CA ASN A 40 13.75 4.95 -4.03
C ASN A 40 14.23 4.51 -2.66
N GLY A 41 14.40 5.44 -1.74
CA GLY A 41 14.89 5.12 -0.42
C GLY A 41 14.86 6.31 0.53
N LEU A 42 15.14 6.00 1.77
CA LEU A 42 15.18 6.98 2.84
C LEU A 42 16.55 7.65 2.91
N HIS A 43 16.55 8.96 3.13
CA HIS A 43 17.74 9.79 3.28
C HIS A 43 17.70 10.50 4.63
N SER A 44 18.87 10.70 5.26
CA SER A 44 18.96 11.52 6.46
C SER A 44 19.35 12.95 6.08
N GLN A 45 18.53 13.92 6.46
CA GLN A 45 18.77 15.34 6.21
C GLN A 45 18.33 16.19 7.40
N ASN A 46 19.23 17.00 7.94
CA ASN A 46 18.96 17.92 9.07
C ASN A 46 18.31 17.23 10.30
N GLY A 47 18.64 15.95 10.54
CA GLY A 47 18.11 15.20 11.66
C GLY A 47 16.78 14.49 11.39
N TYR A 48 16.22 14.64 10.19
CA TYR A 48 14.99 13.95 9.73
C TYR A 48 15.29 12.85 8.73
N VAL A 49 14.42 11.86 8.68
CA VAL A 49 14.36 10.86 7.60
C VAL A 49 13.46 11.39 6.49
N THR A 50 13.97 11.52 5.27
CA THR A 50 13.32 12.25 4.16
C THR A 50 13.28 11.44 2.88
N TRP A 51 12.43 11.87 1.93
CA TRP A 51 12.43 11.42 0.54
C TRP A 51 13.21 12.41 -0.35
N ASP A 52 13.96 11.89 -1.33
CA ASP A 52 14.60 12.72 -2.36
C ASP A 52 13.64 12.91 -3.54
N VAL A 53 12.67 13.82 -3.37
CA VAL A 53 11.65 14.10 -4.38
C VAL A 53 12.21 14.71 -5.66
N ASP A 54 13.38 15.35 -5.61
CA ASP A 54 14.04 15.93 -6.81
C ASP A 54 14.64 14.84 -7.69
N SER A 55 15.30 13.85 -7.09
CA SER A 55 15.79 12.67 -7.79
C SER A 55 14.63 11.85 -8.36
N LEU A 56 13.53 11.69 -7.61
CA LEU A 56 12.34 10.99 -8.08
C LEU A 56 11.70 11.73 -9.28
N GLU A 57 11.49 13.04 -9.21
CA GLU A 57 10.99 13.84 -10.34
C GLU A 57 11.89 13.71 -11.58
N SER A 58 13.20 13.78 -11.39
CA SER A 58 14.17 13.65 -12.46
C SER A 58 14.09 12.28 -13.15
N ALA A 59 13.94 11.21 -12.36
CA ALA A 59 13.79 9.84 -12.86
C ALA A 59 12.45 9.64 -13.59
N ILE A 60 11.34 10.21 -13.09
CA ILE A 60 10.04 10.22 -13.76
C ILE A 60 10.16 10.86 -15.14
N ARG A 61 10.70 12.10 -15.20
CA ARG A 61 10.87 12.83 -16.47
C ARG A 61 11.78 12.09 -17.44
N LEU A 62 12.86 11.47 -16.95
CA LEU A 62 13.75 10.64 -17.77
C LEU A 62 12.99 9.47 -18.41
N GLY A 63 12.16 8.76 -17.61
CA GLY A 63 11.35 7.65 -18.11
C GLY A 63 10.32 8.09 -19.16
N LEU A 64 9.60 9.20 -18.91
CA LEU A 64 8.64 9.78 -19.85
C LEU A 64 9.31 10.22 -21.16
N ASN A 65 10.46 10.87 -21.08
CA ASN A 65 11.24 11.32 -22.23
C ASN A 65 11.69 10.14 -23.10
N LYS A 66 12.13 9.01 -22.50
CA LYS A 66 12.50 7.78 -23.23
C LYS A 66 11.36 7.26 -24.10
N VAL A 67 10.10 7.27 -23.60
CA VAL A 67 8.94 6.86 -24.42
C VAL A 67 8.77 7.80 -25.61
N CYS A 68 8.90 9.11 -25.41
CA CYS A 68 8.78 10.10 -26.45
C CYS A 68 9.89 9.99 -27.52
N GLU A 69 11.14 9.69 -27.10
CA GLU A 69 12.30 9.49 -27.97
C GLU A 69 12.15 8.28 -28.90
N GLU A 70 11.42 7.25 -28.46
CA GLU A 70 11.06 6.11 -29.31
C GLU A 70 9.99 6.43 -30.36
N GLY A 71 9.49 7.66 -30.41
CA GLY A 71 8.43 8.08 -31.33
C GLY A 71 7.05 7.49 -31.01
N ILE A 72 6.85 6.99 -29.79
CA ILE A 72 5.58 6.41 -29.35
C ILE A 72 4.66 7.55 -28.93
N ARG A 73 3.47 7.60 -29.53
CA ARG A 73 2.41 8.49 -29.08
C ARG A 73 1.87 8.00 -27.75
N ILE A 74 1.96 8.81 -26.72
CA ILE A 74 1.36 8.58 -25.40
C ILE A 74 -0.06 9.17 -25.42
N ASP A 75 -1.05 8.39 -25.03
CA ASP A 75 -2.46 8.81 -24.95
C ASP A 75 -2.81 9.38 -23.57
N SER A 76 -2.17 8.88 -22.48
CA SER A 76 -2.31 9.42 -21.12
C SER A 76 -1.16 8.99 -20.20
N ILE A 77 -1.03 9.69 -19.07
CA ILE A 77 -0.08 9.40 -17.98
C ILE A 77 -0.87 9.32 -16.68
N GLY A 78 -0.55 8.37 -15.81
CA GLY A 78 -1.04 8.28 -14.43
C GLY A 78 0.10 8.06 -13.45
N ILE A 79 -0.02 8.61 -12.23
CA ILE A 79 0.99 8.49 -11.17
C ILE A 79 0.34 7.90 -9.93
N ASP A 80 0.88 6.81 -9.42
CA ASP A 80 0.54 6.26 -8.11
C ASP A 80 1.78 6.13 -7.23
N THR A 81 1.58 6.26 -5.93
CA THR A 81 2.64 6.19 -4.93
C THR A 81 2.14 5.53 -3.64
N TRP A 82 3.05 5.40 -2.68
CA TRP A 82 2.67 5.08 -1.30
C TRP A 82 1.78 6.19 -0.69
N GLY A 83 1.04 5.86 0.37
CA GLY A 83 0.15 6.78 1.07
C GLY A 83 0.84 7.62 2.16
N VAL A 84 0.08 8.42 2.84
CA VAL A 84 0.33 9.21 4.05
C VAL A 84 1.33 10.36 3.96
N ASP A 85 2.27 10.35 3.02
CA ASP A 85 3.31 11.37 2.89
C ASP A 85 2.92 12.52 1.97
N PHE A 86 3.47 13.68 2.24
CA PHE A 86 3.10 14.93 1.56
C PHE A 86 4.30 15.85 1.37
N VAL A 87 4.11 16.82 0.48
CA VAL A 87 5.04 17.94 0.22
C VAL A 87 4.30 19.25 0.48
N LEU A 88 4.95 20.15 1.20
CA LEU A 88 4.43 21.49 1.51
C LEU A 88 4.92 22.50 0.48
N LEU A 89 4.03 23.39 0.03
CA LEU A 89 4.33 24.42 -0.96
C LEU A 89 3.91 25.80 -0.46
N ASP A 90 4.61 26.82 -0.88
CA ASP A 90 4.24 28.22 -0.72
C ASP A 90 3.26 28.69 -1.82
N GLN A 91 2.88 29.96 -1.80
CA GLN A 91 1.97 30.56 -2.80
C GLN A 91 2.56 30.56 -4.22
N GLN A 92 3.86 30.46 -4.36
CA GLN A 92 4.57 30.41 -5.65
C GLN A 92 4.80 28.96 -6.12
N GLY A 93 4.32 27.97 -5.35
CA GLY A 93 4.50 26.55 -5.63
C GLY A 93 5.93 26.05 -5.34
N GLN A 94 6.72 26.80 -4.57
CA GLN A 94 8.03 26.37 -4.11
C GLN A 94 7.90 25.53 -2.83
N ARG A 95 8.78 24.54 -2.66
CA ARG A 95 8.75 23.69 -1.45
C ARG A 95 9.05 24.47 -0.18
N VAL A 96 8.26 24.21 0.84
CA VAL A 96 8.46 24.68 2.22
C VAL A 96 8.90 23.50 3.09
N GLY A 97 10.09 23.58 3.67
CA GLY A 97 10.64 22.50 4.50
C GLY A 97 11.07 21.27 3.70
N LEU A 98 11.26 20.17 4.42
CA LEU A 98 11.70 18.89 3.88
C LEU A 98 10.54 17.93 3.64
N PRO A 99 10.58 17.09 2.60
CA PRO A 99 9.62 15.99 2.42
C PRO A 99 9.96 14.84 3.39
N VAL A 100 9.53 14.98 4.65
CA VAL A 100 9.84 14.02 5.72
C VAL A 100 9.05 12.74 5.52
N ALA A 101 9.73 11.60 5.60
CA ALA A 101 9.16 10.28 5.36
C ALA A 101 8.34 9.79 6.57
N TYR A 102 7.35 8.97 6.32
CA TYR A 102 6.48 8.37 7.34
C TYR A 102 7.22 7.48 8.36
N ARG A 103 8.43 7.02 8.03
CA ARG A 103 9.29 6.23 8.94
C ARG A 103 10.15 7.08 9.87
N ASP A 104 10.03 8.41 9.81
CA ASP A 104 10.70 9.33 10.73
C ASP A 104 10.11 9.20 12.13
N SER A 105 10.97 9.32 13.15
CA SER A 105 10.57 9.17 14.54
C SER A 105 9.81 10.36 15.13
N ARG A 106 9.64 11.46 14.36
CA ARG A 106 8.98 12.69 14.83
C ARG A 106 7.56 12.49 15.36
N THR A 107 6.89 11.43 14.92
CA THR A 107 5.51 11.11 15.32
C THR A 107 5.40 10.21 16.55
N ASN A 108 6.52 9.81 17.14
CA ASN A 108 6.51 8.93 18.30
C ASN A 108 5.68 9.51 19.46
N GLY A 109 4.73 8.72 19.97
CA GLY A 109 3.83 9.10 21.06
C GLY A 109 2.60 9.94 20.66
N LEU A 110 2.60 10.58 19.48
CA LEU A 110 1.51 11.49 19.06
C LEU A 110 0.18 10.76 18.82
N MET A 111 0.21 9.50 18.36
CA MET A 111 -1.00 8.70 18.23
C MET A 111 -1.72 8.50 19.58
N VAL A 112 -0.96 8.23 20.65
CA VAL A 112 -1.50 8.07 22.01
C VAL A 112 -2.05 9.42 22.51
N GLN A 113 -1.33 10.50 22.27
CA GLN A 113 -1.76 11.86 22.62
C GLN A 113 -3.09 12.23 21.93
N ALA A 114 -3.22 11.97 20.62
CA ALA A 114 -4.46 12.19 19.89
C ALA A 114 -5.63 11.39 20.46
N GLN A 115 -5.40 10.10 20.77
CA GLN A 115 -6.44 9.24 21.36
C GLN A 115 -6.88 9.73 22.74
N GLN A 116 -5.99 10.29 23.56
CA GLN A 116 -6.30 10.87 24.86
C GLN A 116 -7.09 12.19 24.74
N GLN A 117 -6.74 13.04 23.78
CA GLN A 117 -7.34 14.38 23.64
C GLN A 117 -8.65 14.37 22.84
N LEU A 118 -8.74 13.59 21.76
CA LEU A 118 -9.92 13.52 20.89
C LEU A 118 -10.82 12.32 21.15
N GLY A 119 -10.29 11.29 21.83
CA GLY A 119 -10.95 10.00 22.01
C GLY A 119 -10.77 9.04 20.81
N LYS A 120 -10.21 7.85 21.06
CA LYS A 120 -9.95 6.82 20.04
C LYS A 120 -11.19 6.56 19.17
N ARG A 121 -12.36 6.35 19.80
CA ARG A 121 -13.63 6.11 19.10
C ARG A 121 -14.05 7.28 18.21
N SER A 122 -13.90 8.52 18.71
CA SER A 122 -14.26 9.73 17.95
C SER A 122 -13.43 9.89 16.69
N ILE A 123 -12.10 9.71 16.79
CA ILE A 123 -11.19 9.74 15.62
C ILE A 123 -11.63 8.69 14.60
N TYR A 124 -11.85 7.44 15.06
CA TYR A 124 -12.20 6.34 14.17
C TYR A 124 -13.55 6.53 13.48
N GLN A 125 -14.58 6.96 14.20
CA GLN A 125 -15.91 7.19 13.62
C GLN A 125 -15.93 8.32 12.58
N ARG A 126 -14.98 9.28 12.67
CA ARG A 126 -14.81 10.37 11.69
C ARG A 126 -14.07 9.90 10.46
N SER A 127 -12.93 9.24 10.63
CA SER A 127 -12.03 8.88 9.54
C SER A 127 -12.20 7.46 9.01
N GLY A 128 -12.62 6.51 9.85
CA GLY A 128 -12.66 5.08 9.53
C GLY A 128 -11.29 4.44 9.34
N ILE A 129 -10.19 5.13 9.65
CA ILE A 129 -8.83 4.74 9.30
C ILE A 129 -8.12 4.07 10.47
N GLN A 130 -7.39 3.00 10.18
CA GLN A 130 -6.51 2.27 11.10
C GLN A 130 -5.56 3.22 11.83
N PHE A 131 -5.39 3.00 13.13
CA PHE A 131 -4.41 3.72 13.93
C PHE A 131 -3.02 3.17 13.64
N LEU A 132 -2.21 3.99 12.97
CA LEU A 132 -0.81 3.76 12.69
C LEU A 132 -0.02 5.00 13.11
N PRO A 133 1.13 4.85 13.78
CA PRO A 133 1.83 6.00 14.40
C PRO A 133 2.30 7.04 13.39
N PHE A 134 2.30 6.71 12.12
CA PHE A 134 2.80 7.53 11.02
C PHE A 134 1.68 8.14 10.14
N ASN A 135 0.40 8.04 10.48
CA ASN A 135 -0.65 8.69 9.70
C ASN A 135 -0.40 10.19 9.59
N THR A 136 -0.80 10.78 8.48
CA THR A 136 -0.58 12.22 8.17
C THR A 136 -1.10 13.13 9.27
N LEU A 137 -2.19 12.76 9.93
CA LEU A 137 -2.74 13.46 11.11
C LEU A 137 -1.64 13.74 12.15
N TYR A 138 -0.80 12.75 12.46
CA TYR A 138 0.27 12.88 13.45
C TYR A 138 1.50 13.57 12.86
N GLN A 139 1.78 13.36 11.58
CA GLN A 139 2.89 14.02 10.90
C GLN A 139 2.70 15.54 10.85
N LEU A 140 1.48 16.02 10.57
CA LEU A 140 1.16 17.44 10.57
C LEU A 140 1.20 18.02 11.98
N HIS A 141 0.74 17.29 12.99
CA HIS A 141 0.87 17.72 14.37
C HIS A 141 2.33 17.88 14.79
N ALA A 142 3.20 16.90 14.44
CA ALA A 142 4.63 16.99 14.67
C ALA A 142 5.25 18.22 13.97
N LEU A 143 4.85 18.51 12.74
CA LEU A 143 5.28 19.70 12.01
C LEU A 143 4.93 20.98 12.76
N THR A 144 3.68 21.12 13.24
CA THR A 144 3.23 22.33 13.93
C THR A 144 3.88 22.54 15.30
N GLU A 145 4.24 21.47 15.99
CA GLU A 145 4.96 21.54 17.27
C GLU A 145 6.47 21.76 17.11
N GLN A 146 7.10 21.10 16.13
CA GLN A 146 8.57 21.07 16.02
C GLN A 146 9.13 22.10 15.05
N GLN A 147 8.33 22.59 14.08
CA GLN A 147 8.75 23.53 13.03
C GLN A 147 7.70 24.65 12.83
N PRO A 148 7.26 25.34 13.92
CA PRO A 148 6.20 26.37 13.83
C PRO A 148 6.60 27.54 12.92
N GLU A 149 7.89 27.79 12.71
CA GLU A 149 8.41 28.81 11.80
C GLU A 149 8.07 28.58 10.33
N LEU A 150 7.77 27.33 9.94
CA LEU A 150 7.36 27.00 8.57
C LEU A 150 5.89 27.33 8.30
N ILE A 151 5.04 27.28 9.32
CA ILE A 151 3.58 27.39 9.21
C ILE A 151 3.12 28.64 8.43
N PRO A 152 3.67 29.85 8.67
CA PRO A 152 3.25 31.06 7.94
C PRO A 152 3.58 31.04 6.44
N HIS A 153 4.48 30.15 6.01
CA HIS A 153 4.94 30.05 4.62
C HIS A 153 4.19 28.99 3.81
N ILE A 154 3.38 28.16 4.46
CA ILE A 154 2.66 27.08 3.80
C ILE A 154 1.37 27.61 3.18
N ALA A 155 1.22 27.42 1.87
CA ALA A 155 -0.01 27.68 1.14
C ALA A 155 -0.74 26.38 0.75
N HIS A 156 0.00 25.31 0.43
CA HIS A 156 -0.57 24.05 -0.01
C HIS A 156 0.17 22.84 0.58
N ALA A 157 -0.57 21.77 0.86
CA ALA A 157 -0.05 20.47 1.20
C ALA A 157 -0.54 19.47 0.15
N LEU A 158 0.37 18.95 -0.69
CA LEU A 158 0.06 17.96 -1.71
C LEU A 158 0.55 16.59 -1.27
N LEU A 159 -0.29 15.56 -1.44
CA LEU A 159 0.16 14.17 -1.25
C LEU A 159 1.18 13.80 -2.32
N MET A 160 2.01 12.79 -2.08
CA MET A 160 3.11 12.46 -2.98
C MET A 160 2.70 12.31 -4.44
N PRO A 161 1.65 11.57 -4.82
CA PRO A 161 1.27 11.43 -6.23
C PRO A 161 0.74 12.75 -6.82
N ASP A 162 0.02 13.52 -6.01
CA ASP A 162 -0.50 14.83 -6.41
C ASP A 162 0.63 15.84 -6.61
N TYR A 163 1.67 15.79 -5.77
CA TYR A 163 2.87 16.61 -5.95
C TYR A 163 3.56 16.32 -7.29
N PHE A 164 3.79 15.04 -7.65
CA PHE A 164 4.42 14.73 -8.92
C PHE A 164 3.52 15.06 -10.11
N SER A 165 2.21 14.89 -9.99
CA SER A 165 1.24 15.32 -11.01
C SER A 165 1.28 16.84 -11.20
N TYR A 166 1.32 17.62 -10.10
CA TYR A 166 1.51 19.07 -10.12
C TYR A 166 2.83 19.47 -10.80
N ARG A 167 3.93 18.76 -10.50
CA ARG A 167 5.24 19.02 -11.12
C ARG A 167 5.26 18.78 -12.63
N LEU A 168 4.40 17.92 -13.14
CA LEU A 168 4.26 17.69 -14.58
C LEU A 168 3.32 18.69 -15.25
N THR A 169 2.22 19.06 -14.60
CA THR A 169 1.10 19.77 -15.24
C THR A 169 0.98 21.25 -14.84
N GLY A 170 1.49 21.61 -13.65
CA GLY A 170 1.21 22.90 -13.01
C GLY A 170 -0.16 22.98 -12.32
N GLU A 171 -0.99 21.93 -12.39
CA GLU A 171 -2.32 21.89 -11.81
C GLU A 171 -2.32 21.06 -10.50
N MET A 172 -2.94 21.58 -9.45
CA MET A 172 -3.03 20.91 -8.15
C MET A 172 -4.27 20.03 -8.06
N ASN A 173 -4.10 18.85 -7.48
CA ASN A 173 -5.17 17.90 -7.19
C ASN A 173 -4.96 17.29 -5.81
N TRP A 174 -5.99 16.68 -5.23
CA TRP A 174 -5.95 15.88 -3.99
C TRP A 174 -6.75 14.61 -4.26
N GLU A 175 -6.06 13.56 -4.70
CA GLU A 175 -6.74 12.35 -5.11
C GLU A 175 -7.27 11.57 -3.90
N TYR A 176 -8.53 11.16 -3.97
CA TYR A 176 -9.31 10.61 -2.87
C TYR A 176 -8.72 9.34 -2.27
N THR A 177 -8.25 8.39 -3.08
CA THR A 177 -7.75 7.12 -2.56
C THR A 177 -6.49 7.29 -1.72
N ASN A 178 -5.62 8.24 -2.07
CA ASN A 178 -4.46 8.60 -1.28
C ASN A 178 -4.86 9.51 -0.10
N ALA A 179 -5.77 10.48 -0.30
CA ALA A 179 -6.25 11.36 0.76
C ALA A 179 -6.86 10.59 1.93
N THR A 180 -7.59 9.51 1.68
CA THR A 180 -8.18 8.69 2.77
C THR A 180 -7.13 8.01 3.65
N THR A 181 -5.90 7.76 3.18
CA THR A 181 -4.84 7.17 4.02
C THR A 181 -4.39 8.09 5.15
N THR A 182 -4.66 9.38 5.05
CA THR A 182 -4.16 10.43 5.94
C THR A 182 -4.73 10.42 7.35
N GLN A 183 -5.86 9.75 7.57
CA GLN A 183 -6.69 9.84 8.76
C GLN A 183 -7.30 11.25 8.98
N LEU A 184 -7.37 12.08 7.91
CA LEU A 184 -7.89 13.46 7.95
C LEU A 184 -9.18 13.63 7.16
N VAL A 185 -9.54 12.69 6.28
CA VAL A 185 -10.79 12.74 5.51
C VAL A 185 -11.93 12.17 6.36
N ASN A 186 -13.04 12.90 6.40
CA ASN A 186 -14.26 12.44 7.07
C ASN A 186 -14.99 11.44 6.18
N ILE A 187 -15.19 10.23 6.68
CA ILE A 187 -15.74 9.08 5.94
C ILE A 187 -17.22 9.27 5.52
N ASN A 188 -17.92 10.24 6.09
CA ASN A 188 -19.32 10.51 5.76
C ASN A 188 -19.51 11.65 4.75
N SER A 189 -18.51 12.53 4.58
CA SER A 189 -18.59 13.68 3.70
C SER A 189 -17.63 13.65 2.52
N ASP A 190 -16.68 12.71 2.51
CA ASP A 190 -15.58 12.61 1.54
C ASP A 190 -14.78 13.93 1.41
N ASP A 191 -14.74 14.71 2.51
CA ASP A 191 -13.98 15.95 2.61
C ASP A 191 -13.14 15.96 3.90
N TRP A 192 -12.20 16.87 3.99
CA TRP A 192 -11.31 17.03 5.13
C TRP A 192 -12.09 17.30 6.42
N ASP A 193 -11.83 16.53 7.48
CA ASP A 193 -12.47 16.68 8.79
C ASP A 193 -11.88 17.87 9.56
N GLU A 194 -12.72 18.86 9.84
CA GLU A 194 -12.30 20.11 10.49
C GLU A 194 -11.74 19.89 11.92
N SER A 195 -12.27 18.91 12.65
CA SER A 195 -11.80 18.62 14.02
C SER A 195 -10.44 17.93 14.02
N LEU A 196 -10.21 17.02 13.06
CA LEU A 196 -8.92 16.32 12.92
C LEU A 196 -7.87 17.28 12.39
N LEU A 197 -8.19 18.13 11.41
CA LEU A 197 -7.31 19.21 10.95
C LEU A 197 -6.96 20.18 12.06
N ALA A 198 -7.94 20.64 12.84
CA ALA A 198 -7.70 21.55 13.94
C ALA A 198 -6.75 20.97 14.98
N TRP A 199 -6.89 19.67 15.32
CA TRP A 199 -5.96 18.99 16.22
C TRP A 199 -4.56 18.87 15.64
N SER A 200 -4.43 18.58 14.34
CA SER A 200 -3.14 18.50 13.66
C SER A 200 -2.43 19.86 13.55
N GLY A 201 -3.14 20.97 13.80
CA GLY A 201 -2.64 22.33 13.60
C GLY A 201 -2.57 22.77 12.13
N ALA A 202 -3.00 21.91 11.20
CA ALA A 202 -3.02 22.23 9.77
C ALA A 202 -4.20 23.14 9.41
N ASN A 203 -3.95 24.10 8.52
CA ASN A 203 -4.99 24.95 7.99
C ASN A 203 -5.74 24.23 6.85
N LYS A 204 -7.08 24.18 6.93
CA LYS A 204 -7.91 23.60 5.85
C LYS A 204 -7.62 24.22 4.48
N ALA A 205 -7.23 25.49 4.43
CA ALA A 205 -6.88 26.17 3.19
C ALA A 205 -5.64 25.61 2.47
N TRP A 206 -4.84 24.78 3.13
CA TRP A 206 -3.71 24.08 2.47
C TRP A 206 -4.15 22.96 1.54
N PHE A 207 -5.42 22.54 1.66
CA PHE A 207 -5.97 21.38 0.97
C PHE A 207 -7.13 21.81 0.07
N GLY A 208 -7.09 21.37 -1.20
CA GLY A 208 -8.26 21.37 -2.05
C GLY A 208 -9.21 20.22 -1.68
N ARG A 209 -10.38 20.22 -2.26
CA ARG A 209 -11.34 19.14 -2.06
C ARG A 209 -10.80 17.83 -2.63
N PRO A 210 -10.92 16.69 -1.92
CA PRO A 210 -10.56 15.40 -2.48
C PRO A 210 -11.37 15.06 -3.74
N THR A 211 -10.71 14.52 -4.77
CA THR A 211 -11.31 14.17 -6.05
C THR A 211 -11.19 12.67 -6.31
N HIS A 212 -12.28 12.04 -6.75
CA HIS A 212 -12.25 10.64 -7.13
C HIS A 212 -11.40 10.40 -8.39
N PRO A 213 -10.81 9.19 -8.56
CA PRO A 213 -10.04 8.84 -9.74
C PRO A 213 -10.91 8.87 -11.01
N GLY A 214 -10.27 9.08 -12.16
CA GLY A 214 -10.94 9.09 -13.48
C GLY A 214 -11.07 10.48 -14.13
N ASN A 215 -10.41 11.51 -13.59
CA ASN A 215 -10.43 12.86 -14.14
C ASN A 215 -9.06 13.24 -14.72
N VAL A 216 -9.05 14.05 -15.78
CA VAL A 216 -7.82 14.68 -16.26
C VAL A 216 -7.47 15.85 -15.35
N ILE A 217 -6.29 15.81 -14.74
CA ILE A 217 -5.77 16.87 -13.86
C ILE A 217 -5.28 18.06 -14.70
N GLY A 218 -4.53 17.79 -15.75
CA GLY A 218 -3.90 18.76 -16.63
C GLY A 218 -3.10 18.04 -17.71
N HIS A 219 -2.16 18.74 -18.33
CA HIS A 219 -1.38 18.19 -19.44
C HIS A 219 0.12 18.35 -19.21
N TRP A 220 0.87 17.30 -19.46
CA TRP A 220 2.31 17.37 -19.55
C TRP A 220 2.72 17.70 -20.99
N ILE A 221 3.58 18.71 -21.16
CA ILE A 221 4.13 19.07 -22.46
C ILE A 221 5.43 18.28 -22.64
N CYS A 222 5.42 17.33 -23.58
CA CYS A 222 6.61 16.55 -23.89
C CYS A 222 7.68 17.37 -24.63
N PRO A 223 8.94 16.91 -24.71
CA PRO A 223 10.00 17.63 -25.40
C PRO A 223 9.70 17.94 -26.88
N GLN A 224 8.83 17.17 -27.53
CA GLN A 224 8.38 17.36 -28.91
C GLN A 224 7.21 18.35 -29.03
N GLY A 225 6.74 18.93 -27.92
CA GLY A 225 5.66 19.92 -27.89
C GLY A 225 4.24 19.32 -27.88
N ASN A 226 4.08 18.01 -27.76
CA ASN A 226 2.76 17.41 -27.65
C ASN A 226 2.22 17.55 -26.22
N GLU A 227 0.94 17.88 -26.10
CA GLU A 227 0.21 17.90 -24.84
C GLU A 227 -0.35 16.50 -24.54
N ILE A 228 0.05 15.94 -23.40
CA ILE A 228 -0.34 14.58 -22.96
C ILE A 228 -1.14 14.72 -21.68
N PRO A 229 -2.39 14.23 -21.61
CA PRO A 229 -3.21 14.33 -20.42
C PRO A 229 -2.61 13.50 -19.27
N VAL A 230 -2.58 14.10 -18.07
CA VAL A 230 -2.26 13.44 -16.81
C VAL A 230 -3.56 13.17 -16.08
N VAL A 231 -3.82 11.90 -15.80
CA VAL A 231 -5.07 11.41 -15.22
C VAL A 231 -4.89 11.20 -13.72
N ALA A 232 -5.84 11.66 -12.93
CA ALA A 232 -6.00 11.27 -11.54
C ALA A 232 -6.42 9.79 -11.51
N VAL A 233 -5.44 8.92 -11.31
CA VAL A 233 -5.66 7.49 -11.13
C VAL A 233 -6.00 7.20 -9.66
N ALA A 234 -6.28 5.96 -9.29
CA ALA A 234 -6.32 5.58 -7.88
C ALA A 234 -4.88 5.65 -7.33
N SER A 235 -4.51 6.81 -6.85
CA SER A 235 -3.11 7.23 -6.70
C SER A 235 -2.41 6.64 -5.46
N HIS A 236 -3.12 6.00 -4.54
CA HIS A 236 -2.52 5.08 -3.58
C HIS A 236 -2.21 3.76 -4.30
N ASP A 237 -0.94 3.35 -4.35
CA ASP A 237 -0.45 2.15 -5.04
C ASP A 237 -1.30 0.90 -4.77
N THR A 238 -1.69 0.72 -3.50
CA THR A 238 -2.58 -0.39 -3.11
C THR A 238 -4.00 -0.20 -3.65
N ALA A 239 -4.53 1.01 -3.79
CA ALA A 239 -5.83 1.22 -4.41
C ALA A 239 -5.79 0.79 -5.88
N SER A 240 -4.75 1.17 -6.59
CA SER A 240 -4.49 0.69 -7.94
C SER A 240 -4.33 -0.84 -7.98
N ALA A 241 -3.56 -1.43 -7.07
CA ALA A 241 -3.37 -2.88 -7.01
C ALA A 241 -4.69 -3.65 -6.81
N VAL A 242 -5.61 -3.12 -6.01
CA VAL A 242 -6.94 -3.72 -5.79
C VAL A 242 -7.82 -3.64 -7.04
N ILE A 243 -7.74 -2.55 -7.81
CA ILE A 243 -8.44 -2.42 -9.09
C ILE A 243 -8.01 -3.55 -10.05
N ALA A 244 -6.71 -3.84 -10.11
CA ALA A 244 -6.17 -4.90 -10.97
C ALA A 244 -6.31 -6.32 -10.37
N SER A 245 -6.71 -6.45 -9.11
CA SER A 245 -6.97 -7.77 -8.54
C SER A 245 -8.17 -8.40 -9.24
N PRO A 246 -8.04 -9.62 -9.82
CA PRO A 246 -9.13 -10.25 -10.56
C PRO A 246 -10.19 -10.84 -9.60
N LEU A 247 -10.71 -10.02 -8.70
CA LEU A 247 -11.70 -10.41 -7.70
C LEU A 247 -12.96 -10.91 -8.40
N SER A 248 -13.37 -12.11 -8.07
CA SER A 248 -14.58 -12.74 -8.64
C SER A 248 -15.54 -13.14 -7.52
N GLY A 249 -16.75 -12.60 -7.59
CA GLY A 249 -17.79 -12.85 -6.60
C GLY A 249 -17.58 -12.11 -5.27
N SER A 250 -18.62 -12.13 -4.46
CA SER A 250 -18.67 -11.39 -3.19
C SER A 250 -17.75 -11.96 -2.12
N ARG A 251 -17.34 -13.23 -2.17
CA ARG A 251 -16.51 -13.89 -1.15
C ARG A 251 -15.02 -13.94 -1.47
N ALA A 252 -14.54 -12.95 -2.25
CA ALA A 252 -13.13 -12.79 -2.55
C ALA A 252 -12.50 -11.76 -1.63
N ALA A 253 -11.36 -12.12 -1.02
CA ALA A 253 -10.46 -11.20 -0.34
C ALA A 253 -9.24 -10.93 -1.23
N TYR A 254 -8.51 -9.86 -0.93
CA TYR A 254 -7.23 -9.56 -1.56
C TYR A 254 -6.12 -9.38 -0.52
N LEU A 255 -4.90 -9.58 -0.97
CA LEU A 255 -3.65 -9.27 -0.27
C LEU A 255 -2.72 -8.57 -1.26
N SER A 256 -2.52 -7.27 -1.10
CA SER A 256 -1.44 -6.56 -1.79
C SER A 256 -0.17 -6.81 -1.01
N SER A 257 0.72 -7.64 -1.58
CA SER A 257 1.94 -8.11 -0.93
C SER A 257 3.18 -7.43 -1.50
N GLY A 258 3.80 -6.59 -0.67
CA GLY A 258 5.01 -5.84 -0.97
C GLY A 258 5.81 -5.57 0.31
N THR A 259 6.42 -4.41 0.42
CA THR A 259 7.08 -3.93 1.66
C THR A 259 6.10 -3.97 2.82
N TRP A 260 4.90 -3.47 2.62
CA TRP A 260 3.72 -3.70 3.44
C TRP A 260 2.87 -4.82 2.83
N SER A 261 2.01 -5.41 3.66
CA SER A 261 0.96 -6.34 3.25
C SER A 261 -0.38 -5.74 3.63
N LEU A 262 -1.22 -5.44 2.64
CA LEU A 262 -2.54 -4.85 2.86
C LEU A 262 -3.60 -5.91 2.50
N MET A 263 -4.24 -6.46 3.53
CA MET A 263 -5.23 -7.54 3.37
C MET A 263 -6.63 -7.02 3.63
N GLY A 264 -7.57 -7.29 2.71
CA GLY A 264 -8.92 -6.78 2.84
C GLY A 264 -9.90 -7.30 1.80
N PHE A 265 -11.04 -6.62 1.73
CA PHE A 265 -12.09 -6.83 0.73
C PHE A 265 -12.69 -5.48 0.29
N GLU A 266 -13.36 -5.47 -0.86
CA GLU A 266 -14.12 -4.31 -1.30
C GLU A 266 -15.53 -4.28 -0.72
N SER A 267 -16.03 -3.10 -0.38
CA SER A 267 -17.37 -2.88 0.14
C SER A 267 -17.98 -1.60 -0.43
N GLN A 268 -19.30 -1.57 -0.55
CA GLN A 268 -20.04 -0.34 -0.90
C GLN A 268 -20.29 0.57 0.31
N THR A 269 -20.10 0.05 1.52
CA THR A 269 -20.29 0.78 2.77
C THR A 269 -19.10 0.58 3.69
N PRO A 270 -18.70 1.60 4.47
CA PRO A 270 -17.60 1.47 5.41
C PRO A 270 -18.03 0.72 6.67
N PHE A 271 -17.07 0.08 7.34
CA PHE A 271 -17.22 -0.59 8.62
C PHE A 271 -16.55 0.23 9.72
N THR A 272 -17.32 1.00 10.47
CA THR A 272 -16.83 1.92 11.52
C THR A 272 -17.39 1.59 12.91
N ASN A 273 -17.92 0.38 13.10
CA ASN A 273 -18.44 -0.10 14.36
C ASN A 273 -17.34 -0.47 15.38
N ASP A 274 -17.73 -0.84 16.59
CA ASP A 274 -16.81 -1.19 17.67
C ASP A 274 -15.96 -2.42 17.36
N THR A 275 -16.48 -3.38 16.60
CA THR A 275 -15.74 -4.56 16.14
C THR A 275 -14.59 -4.15 15.21
N ALA A 276 -14.86 -3.30 14.23
CA ALA A 276 -13.85 -2.79 13.31
C ALA A 276 -12.79 -1.94 14.06
N LEU A 277 -13.22 -1.11 15.01
CA LEU A 277 -12.32 -0.33 15.86
C LEU A 277 -11.42 -1.23 16.72
N ALA A 278 -12.00 -2.27 17.34
CA ALA A 278 -11.24 -3.21 18.17
C ALA A 278 -10.19 -3.99 17.35
N ALA A 279 -10.56 -4.42 16.15
CA ALA A 279 -9.66 -5.09 15.21
C ALA A 279 -8.69 -4.13 14.49
N ASN A 280 -8.80 -2.82 14.72
CA ASN A 280 -8.01 -1.78 14.07
C ASN A 280 -8.04 -1.88 12.53
N ILE A 281 -9.24 -1.98 11.97
CA ILE A 281 -9.48 -2.07 10.52
C ILE A 281 -9.53 -0.67 9.91
N THR A 282 -9.06 -0.52 8.67
CA THR A 282 -9.15 0.73 7.90
C THR A 282 -10.21 0.63 6.80
N ASN A 283 -10.84 1.76 6.47
CA ASN A 283 -11.82 1.90 5.39
C ASN A 283 -11.30 2.97 4.42
N GLU A 284 -10.37 2.60 3.58
CA GLU A 284 -9.76 3.51 2.63
C GLU A 284 -10.58 3.61 1.34
N GLY A 285 -10.52 4.76 0.69
CA GLY A 285 -11.19 4.98 -0.59
C GLY A 285 -10.68 4.06 -1.69
N GLY A 286 -11.58 3.58 -2.51
CA GLY A 286 -11.34 2.83 -3.74
C GLY A 286 -11.91 3.55 -4.95
N ALA A 287 -11.90 2.88 -6.10
CA ALA A 287 -12.55 3.37 -7.31
C ALA A 287 -14.07 3.14 -7.26
N GLU A 288 -14.82 3.93 -8.04
CA GLU A 288 -16.28 3.78 -8.23
C GLU A 288 -17.08 3.83 -6.91
N GLY A 289 -16.64 4.65 -5.94
CA GLY A 289 -17.32 4.79 -4.65
C GLY A 289 -17.20 3.57 -3.73
N ARG A 290 -16.33 2.60 -4.05
CA ARG A 290 -16.05 1.45 -3.18
C ARG A 290 -15.10 1.85 -2.06
N TYR A 291 -15.23 1.17 -0.93
CA TYR A 291 -14.24 1.20 0.15
C TYR A 291 -13.37 -0.05 0.08
N ARG A 292 -12.10 0.14 0.36
CA ARG A 292 -11.15 -0.93 0.65
C ARG A 292 -11.15 -1.14 2.16
N VAL A 293 -11.90 -2.13 2.63
CA VAL A 293 -11.94 -2.50 4.05
C VAL A 293 -10.80 -3.47 4.30
N LEU A 294 -9.75 -3.01 4.99
CA LEU A 294 -8.50 -3.75 5.07
C LEU A 294 -7.75 -3.54 6.40
N LYS A 295 -6.70 -4.29 6.58
CA LYS A 295 -5.70 -4.12 7.63
C LYS A 295 -4.32 -4.00 7.00
N ASN A 296 -3.58 -2.95 7.38
CA ASN A 296 -2.16 -2.83 7.07
C ASN A 296 -1.37 -3.74 8.00
N ILE A 297 -0.51 -4.54 7.44
CA ILE A 297 0.33 -5.53 8.10
C ILE A 297 1.76 -5.25 7.67
N MET A 298 2.71 -5.33 8.61
CA MET A 298 4.12 -5.32 8.23
C MET A 298 4.41 -6.53 7.34
N GLY A 299 4.85 -6.25 6.09
CA GLY A 299 5.00 -7.28 5.07
C GLY A 299 6.44 -7.76 4.89
N LEU A 300 6.86 -7.85 3.63
CA LEU A 300 8.19 -8.34 3.25
C LEU A 300 9.33 -7.37 3.62
N TRP A 301 9.04 -6.24 4.24
CA TRP A 301 10.04 -5.34 4.82
C TRP A 301 10.99 -6.08 5.78
N LEU A 302 10.46 -6.98 6.63
CA LEU A 302 11.28 -7.78 7.52
C LEU A 302 12.33 -8.57 6.73
N LEU A 303 11.90 -9.26 5.68
CA LEU A 303 12.80 -10.02 4.82
C LEU A 303 13.79 -9.12 4.08
N GLN A 304 13.33 -8.00 3.54
CA GLN A 304 14.19 -7.04 2.82
C GLN A 304 15.33 -6.54 3.71
N ARG A 305 15.04 -6.23 4.98
CA ARG A 305 16.05 -5.82 5.96
C ARG A 305 17.01 -6.96 6.31
N VAL A 306 16.52 -8.18 6.50
CA VAL A 306 17.37 -9.36 6.73
C VAL A 306 18.30 -9.60 5.54
N LEU A 307 17.78 -9.55 4.29
CA LEU A 307 18.58 -9.69 3.08
C LEU A 307 19.71 -8.65 3.00
N GLN A 308 19.39 -7.39 3.35
CA GLN A 308 20.35 -6.29 3.35
C GLN A 308 21.43 -6.47 4.44
N GLU A 309 21.03 -6.75 5.68
CA GLU A 309 21.94 -6.92 6.82
C GLU A 309 22.88 -8.13 6.63
N ARG A 310 22.36 -9.23 6.09
CA ARG A 310 23.11 -10.45 5.83
C ARG A 310 23.79 -10.50 4.46
N GLN A 311 23.62 -9.46 3.63
CA GLN A 311 24.17 -9.37 2.27
C GLN A 311 23.78 -10.56 1.38
N ILE A 312 22.53 -11.03 1.52
CA ILE A 312 22.00 -12.18 0.78
C ILE A 312 21.55 -11.70 -0.61
N ASN A 313 22.16 -12.23 -1.67
CA ASN A 313 21.86 -11.87 -3.06
C ASN A 313 21.12 -12.99 -3.82
N ASP A 314 21.10 -14.22 -3.30
CA ASP A 314 20.42 -15.36 -3.92
C ASP A 314 19.14 -15.71 -3.14
N LEU A 315 18.08 -14.96 -3.41
CA LEU A 315 16.77 -15.18 -2.80
C LEU A 315 16.17 -16.57 -3.16
N PRO A 316 16.27 -17.09 -4.40
CA PRO A 316 15.81 -18.44 -4.70
C PRO A 316 16.49 -19.53 -3.86
N ALA A 317 17.80 -19.46 -3.66
CA ALA A 317 18.53 -20.42 -2.82
C ALA A 317 18.09 -20.31 -1.35
N LEU A 318 17.89 -19.09 -0.83
CA LEU A 318 17.35 -18.86 0.51
C LEU A 318 15.97 -19.50 0.66
N ILE A 319 15.05 -19.26 -0.27
CA ILE A 319 13.68 -19.83 -0.23
C ILE A 319 13.73 -21.36 -0.24
N ALA A 320 14.58 -21.98 -1.08
CA ALA A 320 14.74 -23.43 -1.13
C ALA A 320 15.26 -23.99 0.22
N ALA A 321 16.26 -23.34 0.82
CA ALA A 321 16.77 -23.73 2.15
C ALA A 321 15.71 -23.56 3.24
N THR A 322 14.92 -22.48 3.18
CA THR A 322 13.83 -22.18 4.10
C THR A 322 12.72 -23.23 4.03
N GLN A 323 12.37 -23.68 2.83
CA GLN A 323 11.32 -24.70 2.62
C GLN A 323 11.67 -26.06 3.25
N ALA A 324 12.94 -26.38 3.41
CA ALA A 324 13.41 -27.63 4.02
C ALA A 324 13.29 -27.64 5.55
N LEU A 325 13.00 -26.51 6.17
CA LEU A 325 12.89 -26.38 7.64
C LEU A 325 11.46 -26.68 8.14
N PRO A 326 11.31 -27.22 9.37
CA PRO A 326 10.00 -27.40 9.98
C PRO A 326 9.24 -26.08 10.11
N ALA A 327 7.90 -26.11 9.92
CA ALA A 327 7.06 -24.93 10.08
C ALA A 327 6.85 -24.56 11.56
N CYS A 328 6.63 -23.28 11.80
CA CYS A 328 6.20 -22.71 13.09
C CYS A 328 7.13 -23.02 14.29
N ARG A 329 8.40 -23.34 14.00
CA ARG A 329 9.42 -23.49 15.04
C ARG A 329 9.79 -22.17 15.71
N PHE A 330 9.72 -21.09 14.95
CA PHE A 330 9.98 -19.71 15.34
C PHE A 330 8.81 -18.85 14.87
N THR A 331 8.22 -18.06 15.76
CA THR A 331 7.13 -17.14 15.40
C THR A 331 7.26 -15.82 16.13
N ILE A 332 6.95 -14.73 15.44
CA ILE A 332 6.94 -13.37 15.97
C ILE A 332 5.61 -12.71 15.64
N ASN A 333 5.31 -11.59 16.26
CA ASN A 333 4.25 -10.71 15.78
C ASN A 333 4.84 -9.70 14.77
N PRO A 334 4.59 -9.84 13.45
CA PRO A 334 5.15 -8.91 12.47
C PRO A 334 4.74 -7.45 12.70
N ASN A 335 3.60 -7.21 13.36
CA ASN A 335 3.06 -5.88 13.65
C ASN A 335 3.61 -5.26 14.95
N ASP A 336 4.63 -5.84 15.59
CA ASP A 336 5.29 -5.21 16.71
C ASP A 336 6.03 -3.95 16.23
N ASP A 337 5.86 -2.84 16.95
CA ASP A 337 6.44 -1.53 16.59
C ASP A 337 7.97 -1.56 16.48
N ARG A 338 8.64 -2.51 17.15
CA ARG A 338 10.09 -2.74 17.04
C ARG A 338 10.55 -2.98 15.60
N PHE A 339 9.69 -3.51 14.74
CA PHE A 339 10.02 -3.84 13.34
C PHE A 339 9.80 -2.70 12.35
N ILE A 340 9.26 -1.55 12.78
CA ILE A 340 8.97 -0.43 11.88
C ILE A 340 10.25 0.11 11.23
N ASN A 341 11.28 0.39 12.04
CA ASN A 341 12.58 0.88 11.54
C ASN A 341 13.70 0.59 12.55
N PRO A 342 14.03 -0.70 12.82
CA PRO A 342 15.10 -1.05 13.73
C PRO A 342 16.49 -0.79 13.11
N ASP A 343 17.50 -0.58 13.92
CA ASP A 343 18.89 -0.53 13.47
C ASP A 343 19.34 -1.89 12.94
N GLU A 344 19.00 -2.98 13.67
CA GLU A 344 19.35 -4.36 13.34
C GLU A 344 18.11 -5.27 13.39
N MET A 345 17.50 -5.57 12.24
CA MET A 345 16.29 -6.40 12.13
C MET A 345 16.50 -7.83 12.62
N CYS A 346 17.65 -8.42 12.30
CA CYS A 346 17.96 -9.80 12.74
C CYS A 346 18.00 -9.90 14.26
N SER A 347 18.61 -8.95 14.93
CA SER A 347 18.70 -8.89 16.40
C SER A 347 17.32 -8.73 17.05
N GLU A 348 16.44 -7.91 16.47
CA GLU A 348 15.08 -7.71 16.96
C GLU A 348 14.20 -8.96 16.79
N ILE A 349 14.29 -9.67 15.65
CA ILE A 349 13.62 -10.96 15.47
C ILE A 349 14.06 -11.98 16.51
N GLN A 350 15.36 -12.09 16.73
CA GLN A 350 15.93 -12.99 17.73
C GLN A 350 15.51 -12.61 19.18
N ALA A 351 15.44 -11.31 19.48
CA ALA A 351 14.97 -10.81 20.77
C ALA A 351 13.49 -11.17 21.00
N ALA A 352 12.63 -10.97 19.99
CA ALA A 352 11.22 -11.32 20.06
C ALA A 352 10.98 -12.81 20.31
N CYS A 353 11.74 -13.69 19.66
CA CYS A 353 11.71 -15.14 19.93
C CYS A 353 12.19 -15.48 21.36
N ARG A 354 13.24 -14.82 21.84
CA ARG A 354 13.77 -15.03 23.19
C ARG A 354 12.76 -14.62 24.27
N GLU A 355 12.11 -13.48 24.10
CA GLU A 355 11.10 -12.95 25.03
C GLU A 355 9.90 -13.88 25.18
N THR A 356 9.56 -14.63 24.13
CA THR A 356 8.48 -15.60 24.13
C THR A 356 8.93 -17.03 24.46
N ALA A 357 10.17 -17.21 24.94
CA ALA A 357 10.78 -18.48 25.29
C ALA A 357 10.77 -19.52 24.15
N GLN A 358 10.86 -19.06 22.91
CA GLN A 358 10.99 -19.88 21.70
C GLN A 358 12.47 -20.15 21.37
N PRO A 359 12.78 -21.17 20.55
CA PRO A 359 14.10 -21.28 19.94
C PRO A 359 14.48 -20.00 19.21
N ILE A 360 15.77 -19.71 19.10
CA ILE A 360 16.28 -18.49 18.46
C ILE A 360 16.72 -18.85 17.04
N PRO A 361 16.21 -18.16 15.99
CA PRO A 361 16.68 -18.38 14.63
C PRO A 361 18.11 -17.84 14.47
N GLU A 362 19.05 -18.69 14.05
CA GLU A 362 20.47 -18.35 13.94
C GLU A 362 20.92 -18.24 12.47
N SER A 363 20.46 -19.16 11.62
CA SER A 363 20.79 -19.15 10.20
C SER A 363 19.85 -18.24 9.38
N ASP A 364 20.30 -17.83 8.20
CA ASP A 364 19.49 -17.02 7.28
C ASP A 364 18.18 -17.70 6.89
N ALA A 365 18.22 -19.03 6.68
CA ALA A 365 17.03 -19.81 6.37
C ALA A 365 16.04 -19.88 7.55
N GLU A 366 16.53 -19.96 8.80
CA GLU A 366 15.68 -19.92 9.99
C GLU A 366 15.04 -18.53 10.22
N LEU A 367 15.79 -17.45 9.97
CA LEU A 367 15.24 -16.09 9.99
C LEU A 367 14.15 -15.92 8.93
N ALA A 368 14.39 -16.36 7.70
CA ALA A 368 13.39 -16.32 6.62
C ALA A 368 12.18 -17.21 6.95
N ARG A 369 12.37 -18.39 7.55
CA ARG A 369 11.30 -19.27 7.98
C ARG A 369 10.44 -18.61 9.06
N CYS A 370 11.06 -18.02 10.08
CA CYS A 370 10.38 -17.25 11.11
C CYS A 370 9.49 -16.17 10.49
N ILE A 371 10.00 -15.39 9.53
CA ILE A 371 9.26 -14.33 8.85
C ILE A 371 8.07 -14.91 8.06
N PHE A 372 8.29 -15.92 7.23
CA PHE A 372 7.23 -16.45 6.36
C PHE A 372 6.11 -17.13 7.16
N ASP A 373 6.45 -17.94 8.15
CA ASP A 373 5.46 -18.58 9.01
C ASP A 373 4.65 -17.52 9.78
N SER A 374 5.33 -16.52 10.35
CA SER A 374 4.67 -15.43 11.10
C SER A 374 3.73 -14.61 10.23
N LEU A 375 4.12 -14.30 8.99
CA LEU A 375 3.27 -13.60 8.03
C LEU A 375 2.06 -14.45 7.67
N ALA A 376 2.24 -15.73 7.34
CA ALA A 376 1.12 -16.62 6.97
C ALA A 376 0.12 -16.79 8.11
N LEU A 377 0.58 -16.93 9.35
CA LEU A 377 -0.26 -17.00 10.55
C LEU A 377 -1.04 -15.69 10.76
N LEU A 378 -0.37 -14.55 10.62
CA LEU A 378 -1.02 -13.25 10.76
C LEU A 378 -2.05 -13.00 9.65
N TYR A 379 -1.78 -13.45 8.41
CA TYR A 379 -2.77 -13.39 7.32
C TYR A 379 -4.01 -14.22 7.64
N ALA A 380 -3.86 -15.41 8.22
CA ALA A 380 -5.00 -16.23 8.66
C ALA A 380 -5.82 -15.55 9.76
N ASP A 381 -5.16 -14.96 10.77
CA ASP A 381 -5.83 -14.21 11.84
C ASP A 381 -6.60 -12.99 11.26
N VAL A 382 -5.96 -12.19 10.38
CA VAL A 382 -6.60 -11.01 9.77
C VAL A 382 -7.76 -11.41 8.86
N LEU A 383 -7.62 -12.48 8.07
CA LEU A 383 -8.71 -12.98 7.23
C LEU A 383 -9.93 -13.38 8.07
N HIS A 384 -9.69 -13.99 9.22
CA HIS A 384 -10.75 -14.36 10.16
C HIS A 384 -11.43 -13.12 10.77
N GLU A 385 -10.64 -12.11 11.21
CA GLU A 385 -11.19 -10.83 11.70
C GLU A 385 -12.08 -10.14 10.65
N LEU A 386 -11.63 -10.12 9.39
CA LEU A 386 -12.38 -9.54 8.28
C LEU A 386 -13.67 -10.34 7.98
N ALA A 387 -13.63 -11.67 8.07
CA ALA A 387 -14.80 -12.52 7.89
C ALA A 387 -15.84 -12.29 9.00
N GLN A 388 -15.40 -12.20 10.26
CA GLN A 388 -16.28 -11.86 11.39
C GLN A 388 -16.91 -10.48 11.23
N LEU A 389 -16.12 -9.47 10.83
CA LEU A 389 -16.61 -8.11 10.59
C LEU A 389 -17.67 -8.08 9.50
N ARG A 390 -17.46 -8.82 8.43
CA ARG A 390 -18.36 -8.91 7.29
C ARG A 390 -19.58 -9.80 7.56
N GLY A 391 -19.48 -10.76 8.47
CA GLY A 391 -20.51 -11.76 8.78
C GLY A 391 -20.61 -12.91 7.77
N GLU A 392 -19.57 -13.11 6.93
CA GLU A 392 -19.50 -14.15 5.92
C GLU A 392 -18.05 -14.56 5.65
N ASP A 393 -17.78 -15.86 5.51
CA ASP A 393 -16.46 -16.40 5.22
C ASP A 393 -16.02 -16.13 3.78
N PHE A 394 -14.71 -15.91 3.61
CA PHE A 394 -14.09 -15.84 2.30
C PHE A 394 -13.87 -17.24 1.71
N SER A 395 -13.96 -17.35 0.39
CA SER A 395 -13.71 -18.60 -0.34
C SER A 395 -12.42 -18.61 -1.12
N GLN A 396 -11.84 -17.42 -1.32
CA GLN A 396 -10.58 -17.27 -2.05
C GLN A 396 -9.87 -15.98 -1.63
N LEU A 397 -8.54 -16.00 -1.73
CA LEU A 397 -7.66 -14.86 -1.49
C LEU A 397 -6.82 -14.60 -2.73
N HIS A 398 -6.89 -13.38 -3.26
CA HIS A 398 -6.04 -12.93 -4.37
C HIS A 398 -4.81 -12.22 -3.83
N ILE A 399 -3.62 -12.78 -4.08
CA ILE A 399 -2.33 -12.15 -3.71
C ILE A 399 -1.74 -11.46 -4.93
N VAL A 400 -1.56 -10.15 -4.85
CA VAL A 400 -1.04 -9.31 -5.93
C VAL A 400 0.22 -8.56 -5.49
N GLY A 401 0.92 -7.95 -6.45
CA GLY A 401 2.17 -7.22 -6.20
C GLY A 401 3.38 -8.14 -6.18
N GLY A 402 4.57 -7.58 -5.90
CA GLY A 402 5.84 -8.30 -5.98
C GLY A 402 5.92 -9.56 -5.12
N GLY A 403 5.25 -9.56 -3.95
CA GLY A 403 5.24 -10.70 -3.03
C GLY A 403 4.52 -11.94 -3.57
N CYS A 404 3.62 -11.79 -4.55
CA CYS A 404 2.93 -12.93 -5.17
C CYS A 404 3.88 -13.89 -5.92
N GLN A 405 5.11 -13.49 -6.17
CA GLN A 405 6.15 -14.35 -6.77
C GLN A 405 6.75 -15.36 -5.78
N ASN A 406 6.55 -15.19 -4.48
CA ASN A 406 7.04 -16.11 -3.47
C ASN A 406 6.10 -17.31 -3.30
N ALA A 407 6.34 -18.38 -4.07
CA ALA A 407 5.51 -19.59 -4.06
C ALA A 407 5.42 -20.26 -2.68
N LEU A 408 6.51 -20.22 -1.88
CA LEU A 408 6.51 -20.77 -0.52
C LEU A 408 5.54 -20.01 0.38
N LEU A 409 5.63 -18.66 0.42
CA LEU A 409 4.74 -17.84 1.24
C LEU A 409 3.28 -17.97 0.78
N ASN A 410 3.03 -18.03 -0.54
CA ASN A 410 1.68 -18.21 -1.08
C ASN A 410 1.07 -19.56 -0.67
N GLN A 411 1.86 -20.64 -0.68
CA GLN A 411 1.39 -21.95 -0.21
C GLN A 411 1.14 -21.95 1.30
N LEU A 412 2.08 -21.40 2.10
CA LEU A 412 1.88 -21.24 3.55
C LEU A 412 0.63 -20.42 3.86
N CYS A 413 0.37 -19.37 3.09
CA CYS A 413 -0.83 -18.56 3.21
C CYS A 413 -2.10 -19.37 2.89
N ALA A 414 -2.11 -20.17 1.81
CA ALA A 414 -3.23 -21.03 1.48
C ALA A 414 -3.51 -22.05 2.61
N ASP A 415 -2.46 -22.68 3.13
CA ASP A 415 -2.54 -23.70 4.17
C ASP A 415 -3.02 -23.11 5.50
N ALA A 416 -2.47 -21.94 5.90
CA ALA A 416 -2.85 -21.28 7.14
C ALA A 416 -4.28 -20.71 7.10
N CYS A 417 -4.67 -20.11 5.96
CA CYS A 417 -6.01 -19.55 5.78
C CYS A 417 -7.08 -20.62 5.49
N GLY A 418 -6.69 -21.82 5.09
CA GLY A 418 -7.61 -22.91 4.73
C GLY A 418 -8.46 -22.65 3.48
N ILE A 419 -8.07 -21.67 2.63
CA ILE A 419 -8.78 -21.29 1.42
C ILE A 419 -7.84 -21.23 0.22
N ARG A 420 -8.42 -21.27 -0.98
CA ARG A 420 -7.66 -21.15 -2.21
C ARG A 420 -7.00 -19.79 -2.34
N VAL A 421 -5.70 -19.76 -2.64
CA VAL A 421 -4.93 -18.56 -2.97
C VAL A 421 -4.69 -18.48 -4.47
N ILE A 422 -4.91 -17.31 -5.07
CA ILE A 422 -4.66 -17.01 -6.47
C ILE A 422 -3.60 -15.89 -6.49
N ALA A 423 -2.39 -16.20 -6.94
CA ALA A 423 -1.26 -15.29 -6.98
C ALA A 423 -1.10 -14.64 -8.36
N GLY A 424 -0.97 -13.32 -8.39
CA GLY A 424 -0.84 -12.47 -9.57
C GLY A 424 -2.04 -11.53 -9.76
N PRO A 425 -1.87 -10.48 -10.57
CA PRO A 425 -0.66 -10.09 -11.30
C PRO A 425 0.44 -9.51 -10.39
N VAL A 426 1.70 -9.60 -10.86
CA VAL A 426 2.88 -9.02 -10.19
C VAL A 426 2.82 -7.49 -10.22
N GLU A 427 2.52 -6.93 -11.40
CA GLU A 427 2.47 -5.49 -11.67
C GLU A 427 1.08 -4.91 -11.40
N ALA A 428 0.47 -5.26 -10.26
CA ALA A 428 -0.94 -4.93 -9.99
C ALA A 428 -1.17 -3.41 -9.84
N SER A 429 -0.29 -2.67 -9.14
CA SER A 429 -0.41 -1.21 -9.01
C SER A 429 -0.33 -0.52 -10.38
N THR A 430 0.70 -0.86 -11.17
CA THR A 430 0.82 -0.39 -12.56
C THR A 430 -0.43 -0.70 -13.39
N LEU A 431 -0.94 -1.94 -13.30
CA LEU A 431 -2.13 -2.34 -14.07
C LEU A 431 -3.38 -1.57 -13.64
N GLY A 432 -3.62 -1.38 -12.35
CA GLY A 432 -4.78 -0.63 -11.86
C GLY A 432 -4.71 0.86 -12.24
N ASN A 433 -3.52 1.45 -12.18
CA ASN A 433 -3.25 2.79 -12.70
C ASN A 433 -3.66 2.88 -14.18
N ILE A 434 -3.20 1.95 -15.01
CA ILE A 434 -3.58 1.86 -16.44
C ILE A 434 -5.09 1.63 -16.60
N GLY A 435 -5.71 0.82 -15.74
CA GLY A 435 -7.15 0.56 -15.78
C GLY A 435 -7.97 1.84 -15.68
N ILE A 436 -7.63 2.70 -14.70
CA ILE A 436 -8.29 4.03 -14.56
C ILE A 436 -8.03 4.91 -15.77
N GLN A 437 -6.81 4.94 -16.31
CA GLN A 437 -6.51 5.69 -17.54
C GLN A 437 -7.36 5.22 -18.71
N LEU A 438 -7.50 3.91 -18.92
CA LEU A 438 -8.32 3.34 -19.99
C LEU A 438 -9.81 3.65 -19.81
N MET A 439 -10.32 3.66 -18.57
CA MET A 439 -11.70 4.10 -18.30
C MET A 439 -11.88 5.60 -18.58
N THR A 440 -10.91 6.44 -18.21
CA THR A 440 -10.94 7.89 -18.51
C THR A 440 -10.88 8.18 -20.02
N LEU A 441 -10.27 7.30 -20.81
CA LEU A 441 -10.21 7.37 -22.26
C LEU A 441 -11.40 6.69 -22.97
N ASP A 442 -12.45 6.31 -22.26
CA ASP A 442 -13.64 5.61 -22.78
C ASP A 442 -13.33 4.28 -23.49
N GLU A 443 -12.22 3.59 -23.11
CA GLU A 443 -11.86 2.29 -23.67
C GLU A 443 -12.48 1.12 -22.89
N LEU A 444 -12.77 1.32 -21.62
CA LEU A 444 -13.38 0.37 -20.70
C LEU A 444 -14.48 1.07 -19.90
N ASN A 445 -15.52 0.32 -19.52
CA ASN A 445 -16.70 0.92 -18.90
C ASN A 445 -16.55 1.10 -17.37
N ASN A 446 -15.89 0.15 -16.69
CA ASN A 446 -15.81 0.09 -15.24
C ASN A 446 -14.67 -0.84 -14.78
N VAL A 447 -14.44 -0.90 -13.48
CA VAL A 447 -13.43 -1.75 -12.84
C VAL A 447 -13.65 -3.24 -13.15
N ASP A 448 -14.88 -3.71 -13.17
CA ASP A 448 -15.17 -5.14 -13.42
C ASP A 448 -14.88 -5.51 -14.89
N ASP A 449 -15.10 -4.59 -15.82
CA ASP A 449 -14.72 -4.72 -17.22
C ASP A 449 -13.18 -4.79 -17.39
N PHE A 450 -12.44 -3.96 -16.65
CA PHE A 450 -10.99 -4.03 -16.60
C PHE A 450 -10.46 -5.33 -15.99
N ARG A 451 -11.07 -5.84 -14.91
CA ARG A 451 -10.70 -7.12 -14.28
C ARG A 451 -10.84 -8.31 -15.24
N GLN A 452 -11.79 -8.26 -16.16
CA GLN A 452 -11.89 -9.26 -17.24
C GLN A 452 -10.67 -9.23 -18.15
N VAL A 453 -10.19 -8.04 -18.51
CA VAL A 453 -8.96 -7.90 -19.30
C VAL A 453 -7.76 -8.45 -18.54
N VAL A 454 -7.61 -8.11 -17.25
CA VAL A 454 -6.52 -8.62 -16.42
C VAL A 454 -6.58 -10.14 -16.29
N SER A 455 -7.74 -10.71 -16.03
CA SER A 455 -7.90 -12.17 -15.83
C SER A 455 -7.56 -13.00 -17.08
N THR A 456 -7.68 -12.41 -18.28
CA THR A 456 -7.36 -13.08 -19.55
C THR A 456 -5.91 -12.86 -20.00
N THR A 457 -5.25 -11.81 -19.51
CA THR A 457 -3.90 -11.43 -19.94
C THR A 457 -2.81 -11.70 -18.90
N ALA A 458 -3.14 -11.73 -17.62
CA ALA A 458 -2.19 -11.95 -16.55
C ALA A 458 -1.94 -13.45 -16.30
N ASN A 459 -0.67 -13.78 -16.01
CA ASN A 459 -0.32 -15.10 -15.52
C ASN A 459 -0.72 -15.24 -14.05
N LEU A 460 -1.73 -16.07 -13.79
CA LEU A 460 -2.22 -16.35 -12.45
C LEU A 460 -1.82 -17.77 -12.03
N THR A 461 -1.33 -17.93 -10.80
CA THR A 461 -0.99 -19.22 -10.22
C THR A 461 -1.91 -19.53 -9.03
N THR A 462 -2.48 -20.72 -9.01
CA THR A 462 -3.39 -21.15 -7.93
C THR A 462 -2.67 -22.06 -6.95
N PHE A 463 -2.85 -21.78 -5.65
CA PHE A 463 -2.39 -22.59 -4.53
C PHE A 463 -3.61 -23.13 -3.79
N THR A 464 -3.69 -24.47 -3.68
CA THR A 464 -4.75 -25.15 -2.96
C THR A 464 -4.28 -25.44 -1.54
N PRO A 465 -5.12 -25.17 -0.51
CA PRO A 465 -4.74 -25.45 0.88
C PRO A 465 -4.50 -26.94 1.12
N ASN A 466 -3.45 -27.26 1.85
CA ASN A 466 -3.15 -28.59 2.35
C ASN A 466 -3.52 -28.66 3.84
N PRO A 467 -4.65 -29.28 4.23
CA PRO A 467 -5.08 -29.36 5.62
C PRO A 467 -4.14 -30.21 6.50
N ASP A 468 -3.30 -31.06 5.90
CA ASP A 468 -2.36 -31.92 6.60
C ASP A 468 -0.96 -31.27 6.73
N SER A 469 -0.79 -30.01 6.33
CA SER A 469 0.46 -29.27 6.50
C SER A 469 0.72 -28.92 7.97
N GLU A 470 2.02 -28.78 8.33
CA GLU A 470 2.41 -28.40 9.70
C GLU A 470 1.80 -27.07 10.15
N ILE A 471 1.73 -26.07 9.24
CA ILE A 471 1.16 -24.76 9.58
C ILE A 471 -0.36 -24.83 9.76
N ALA A 472 -1.09 -25.65 8.98
CA ALA A 472 -2.53 -25.85 9.16
C ALA A 472 -2.83 -26.49 10.53
N HIS A 473 -2.05 -27.50 10.92
CA HIS A 473 -2.15 -28.12 12.26
C HIS A 473 -1.87 -27.11 13.37
N TYR A 474 -0.85 -26.26 13.19
CA TYR A 474 -0.49 -25.22 14.17
C TYR A 474 -1.64 -24.19 14.34
N VAL A 475 -2.24 -23.73 13.25
CA VAL A 475 -3.43 -22.85 13.28
C VAL A 475 -4.58 -23.52 14.04
N ALA A 476 -4.90 -24.78 13.74
CA ALA A 476 -5.96 -25.52 14.42
C ALA A 476 -5.73 -25.62 15.94
N GLN A 477 -4.48 -25.83 16.39
CA GLN A 477 -4.11 -25.83 17.81
C GLN A 477 -4.35 -24.48 18.49
N ILE A 478 -3.94 -23.37 17.84
CA ILE A 478 -4.15 -22.02 18.39
C ILE A 478 -5.65 -21.73 18.54
N HIS A 479 -6.46 -22.03 17.52
CA HIS A 479 -7.91 -21.82 17.58
C HIS A 479 -8.57 -22.63 18.71
N SER A 480 -8.21 -23.90 18.87
CA SER A 480 -8.76 -24.74 19.95
C SER A 480 -8.39 -24.20 21.35
N THR A 481 -7.18 -23.67 21.52
CA THR A 481 -6.70 -23.09 22.78
C THR A 481 -7.41 -21.76 23.10
N ARG A 482 -7.70 -20.92 22.09
CA ARG A 482 -8.46 -19.66 22.26
C ARG A 482 -9.89 -19.95 22.68
N GLN A 483 -10.59 -20.88 22.00
CA GLN A 483 -11.97 -21.28 22.34
C GLN A 483 -12.07 -21.85 23.77
N THR A 484 -11.12 -22.66 24.20
CA THR A 484 -11.10 -23.22 25.56
C THR A 484 -10.95 -22.11 26.63
N LYS A 485 -10.15 -21.07 26.36
CA LYS A 485 -9.98 -19.93 27.28
C LYS A 485 -11.23 -19.07 27.36
N GLU A 486 -11.93 -18.84 26.25
CA GLU A 486 -13.19 -18.08 26.20
C GLU A 486 -14.34 -18.80 26.91
N LEU A 487 -14.38 -20.13 26.88
CA LEU A 487 -15.36 -20.94 27.59
C LEU A 487 -15.08 -21.04 29.11
N CYS A 488 -13.87 -20.74 29.55
CA CYS A 488 -13.45 -20.76 30.94
C CYS A 488 -13.41 -19.36 31.61
N ALA A 489 -13.65 -18.29 30.88
CA ALA A 489 -13.71 -16.91 31.36
C ALA A 489 -15.15 -16.43 31.52
#